data_a4e896846769b9723a1e40f5469a4791
#
_entry.id   a4e896846769b9723a1e40f5469a4791
#
_cell.length_a   1.000
_cell.length_b   1.000
_cell.length_c   1.000
_cell.angle_alpha   90.00
_cell.angle_beta   90.00
_cell.angle_gamma   90.00
#
_symmetry.space_group_name_H-M   'P 1'
#
loop_
_entity.id
_entity.type
_entity.pdbx_description
1 polymer ?
#
loop_
_entity_poly.entity_id
_entity_poly.type
_entity_poly.pdbx_seq_one_letter_code
_entity_poly.pdbx_strand_id
1 'polypeptide(L)'
;RPPVTDKAPDKPAEMSKGDKAGAAAAARYYLNLGSYAWNTGDTGPLKSISDADCVYCRSEYTHIDEFYAHGYWAAKGYTDVIETQVIEQLPDEKYGPDAYAVQFRIDEHVAEGYTSNGFQQAEVYSTIVQLHARWDGTAWHIMEGAAKDAKGNA
;
A
#
# COMPACT_ATOMS: atom_id res chain seq x y z
N ARG A 1 23.86 5.65 5.74
CA ARG A 1 22.39 5.84 5.68
C ARG A 1 21.99 7.20 6.26
N PRO A 2 21.15 7.97 5.57
CA PRO A 2 20.56 9.19 6.14
C PRO A 2 19.78 8.89 7.42
N PRO A 3 19.66 9.83 8.37
CA PRO A 3 18.82 9.66 9.53
C PRO A 3 17.36 9.38 9.14
N VAL A 4 16.73 8.43 9.79
CA VAL A 4 15.32 8.09 9.57
C VAL A 4 14.46 9.04 10.39
N THR A 5 13.69 9.88 9.71
CA THR A 5 12.80 10.87 10.33
C THR A 5 11.32 10.59 10.08
N ASP A 6 11.04 9.58 9.27
CA ASP A 6 9.67 9.21 8.92
C ASP A 6 8.90 8.74 10.15
N LYS A 7 7.65 9.14 10.22
CA LYS A 7 6.69 8.66 11.23
C LYS A 7 5.62 7.84 10.55
N ALA A 8 5.10 6.84 11.26
CA ALA A 8 3.98 6.06 10.76
C ALA A 8 2.80 6.99 10.45
N PRO A 9 2.14 6.85 9.29
CA PRO A 9 0.99 7.66 8.94
C PRO A 9 -0.14 7.49 9.96
N ASP A 10 -0.85 8.58 10.24
CA ASP A 10 -2.07 8.53 11.06
C ASP A 10 -3.20 7.92 10.24
N LYS A 11 -4.09 7.18 10.91
CA LYS A 11 -5.29 6.65 10.26
C LYS A 11 -6.22 7.80 9.89
N PRO A 12 -6.67 7.89 8.61
CA PRO A 12 -7.70 8.87 8.23
C PRO A 12 -9.00 8.67 9.03
N ALA A 13 -9.65 9.77 9.40
CA ALA A 13 -10.90 9.71 10.16
C ALA A 13 -12.01 8.91 9.43
N GLU A 14 -12.05 8.98 8.10
CA GLU A 14 -13.00 8.26 7.25
C GLU A 14 -12.89 6.75 7.36
N MET A 15 -11.75 6.22 7.79
CA MET A 15 -11.57 4.77 8.02
C MET A 15 -12.39 4.23 9.19
N SER A 16 -12.95 5.09 10.02
CA SER A 16 -13.81 4.63 11.13
C SER A 16 -15.18 4.14 10.68
N LYS A 17 -15.51 4.26 9.39
CA LYS A 17 -16.79 3.86 8.82
C LYS A 17 -16.61 2.75 7.79
N GLY A 18 -17.55 1.79 7.78
CA GLY A 18 -17.57 0.67 6.87
C GLY A 18 -18.27 0.95 5.54
N ASP A 19 -18.11 2.15 4.97
CA ASP A 19 -18.75 2.58 3.73
C ASP A 19 -17.71 2.78 2.61
N LYS A 20 -18.16 3.24 1.43
CA LYS A 20 -17.29 3.50 0.28
C LYS A 20 -16.16 4.47 0.60
N ALA A 21 -16.47 5.55 1.31
CA ALA A 21 -15.48 6.56 1.70
C ALA A 21 -14.44 5.95 2.63
N GLY A 22 -14.88 5.10 3.56
CA GLY A 22 -13.99 4.36 4.45
C GLY A 22 -13.07 3.39 3.69
N ALA A 23 -13.62 2.68 2.70
CA ALA A 23 -12.84 1.78 1.85
C ALA A 23 -11.74 2.53 1.08
N ALA A 24 -12.07 3.66 0.47
CA ALA A 24 -11.10 4.48 -0.25
C ALA A 24 -10.02 5.02 0.69
N ALA A 25 -10.40 5.48 1.88
CA ALA A 25 -9.45 5.95 2.89
C ALA A 25 -8.52 4.82 3.37
N ALA A 26 -9.05 3.62 3.58
CA ALA A 26 -8.25 2.45 3.96
C ALA A 26 -7.25 2.06 2.87
N ALA A 27 -7.67 2.10 1.61
CA ALA A 27 -6.79 1.81 0.49
C ALA A 27 -5.66 2.83 0.37
N ARG A 28 -5.95 4.12 0.53
CA ARG A 28 -4.92 5.18 0.57
C ARG A 28 -3.96 4.99 1.73
N TYR A 29 -4.50 4.69 2.90
CA TYR A 29 -3.71 4.43 4.09
C TYR A 29 -2.75 3.26 3.89
N TYR A 30 -3.21 2.18 3.26
CA TYR A 30 -2.37 1.04 2.89
C TYR A 30 -1.18 1.47 2.02
N LEU A 31 -1.42 2.29 1.00
CA LEU A 31 -0.35 2.79 0.13
C LEU A 31 0.67 3.63 0.90
N ASN A 32 0.21 4.47 1.81
CA ASN A 32 1.07 5.28 2.66
C ASN A 32 1.89 4.43 3.65
N LEU A 33 1.29 3.36 4.17
CA LEU A 33 2.01 2.40 5.01
C LEU A 33 3.10 1.66 4.24
N GLY A 34 2.85 1.36 2.96
CA GLY A 34 3.85 0.78 2.08
C GLY A 34 5.06 1.70 1.90
N SER A 35 4.82 2.97 1.64
CA SER A 35 5.89 3.98 1.53
C SER A 35 6.66 4.13 2.83
N TYR A 36 5.97 4.19 3.96
CA TYR A 36 6.59 4.24 5.28
C TYR A 36 7.47 3.01 5.54
N ALA A 37 6.96 1.83 5.22
CA ALA A 37 7.72 0.57 5.41
C ALA A 37 8.98 0.54 4.54
N TRP A 38 8.89 0.97 3.28
CA TRP A 38 10.05 1.07 2.40
C TRP A 38 11.10 2.07 2.92
N ASN A 39 10.66 3.19 3.48
CA ASN A 39 11.56 4.23 3.97
C ASN A 39 12.22 3.90 5.31
N THR A 40 11.62 3.02 6.11
CA THR A 40 12.06 2.78 7.49
C THR A 40 12.49 1.34 7.76
N GLY A 41 11.95 0.37 7.01
CA GLY A 41 12.07 -1.05 7.31
C GLY A 41 11.05 -1.55 8.32
N ASP A 42 10.19 -0.67 8.85
CA ASP A 42 9.13 -1.06 9.78
C ASP A 42 7.88 -1.49 9.00
N THR A 43 7.68 -2.80 8.89
CA THR A 43 6.54 -3.41 8.21
C THR A 43 5.36 -3.70 9.15
N GLY A 44 5.49 -3.40 10.43
CA GLY A 44 4.45 -3.69 11.43
C GLY A 44 3.09 -3.12 11.08
N PRO A 45 2.96 -1.81 10.83
CA PRO A 45 1.67 -1.22 10.45
C PRO A 45 1.09 -1.79 9.15
N LEU A 46 1.93 -2.06 8.15
CA LEU A 46 1.51 -2.66 6.89
C LEU A 46 0.95 -4.07 7.10
N LYS A 47 1.61 -4.88 7.92
CA LYS A 47 1.13 -6.21 8.30
C LYS A 47 -0.20 -6.14 9.04
N SER A 48 -0.39 -5.15 9.90
CA SER A 48 -1.61 -5.00 10.72
C SER A 48 -2.87 -4.77 9.90
N ILE A 49 -2.80 -4.07 8.76
CA ILE A 49 -3.96 -3.85 7.89
C ILE A 49 -4.13 -4.95 6.84
N SER A 50 -3.11 -5.77 6.64
CA SER A 50 -3.14 -6.83 5.63
C SER A 50 -3.86 -8.06 6.17
N ASP A 51 -4.81 -8.59 5.40
CA ASP A 51 -5.39 -9.89 5.71
C ASP A 51 -4.33 -10.99 5.60
N ALA A 52 -4.44 -12.03 6.42
CA ALA A 52 -3.50 -13.14 6.44
C ALA A 52 -3.39 -13.86 5.09
N ASP A 53 -4.48 -13.87 4.32
CA ASP A 53 -4.57 -14.52 3.01
C ASP A 53 -4.27 -13.57 1.84
N CYS A 54 -3.91 -12.32 2.10
CA CYS A 54 -3.57 -11.35 1.07
C CYS A 54 -2.18 -11.66 0.50
N VAL A 55 -2.14 -12.32 -0.65
CA VAL A 55 -0.89 -12.68 -1.33
C VAL A 55 -0.10 -11.44 -1.74
N TYR A 56 -0.78 -10.45 -2.31
CA TYR A 56 -0.19 -9.16 -2.70
C TYR A 56 0.48 -8.47 -1.51
N CYS A 57 -0.24 -8.39 -0.38
CA CYS A 57 0.27 -7.77 0.84
C CYS A 57 1.51 -8.49 1.37
N ARG A 58 1.43 -9.81 1.47
CA ARG A 58 2.52 -10.65 1.98
C ARG A 58 3.76 -10.54 1.09
N SER A 59 3.58 -10.52 -0.22
CA SER A 59 4.67 -10.31 -1.15
C SER A 59 5.38 -8.99 -0.91
N GLU A 60 4.62 -7.92 -0.68
CA GLU A 60 5.17 -6.59 -0.43
C GLU A 60 5.96 -6.53 0.88
N TYR A 61 5.35 -6.87 2.01
CA TYR A 61 6.07 -6.73 3.29
C TYR A 61 7.20 -7.74 3.44
N THR A 62 7.11 -8.93 2.84
CA THR A 62 8.22 -9.88 2.82
C THR A 62 9.40 -9.35 2.02
N HIS A 63 9.15 -8.73 0.88
CA HIS A 63 10.18 -8.08 0.06
C HIS A 63 10.91 -6.99 0.85
N ILE A 64 10.17 -6.16 1.57
CA ILE A 64 10.73 -5.09 2.39
C ILE A 64 11.58 -5.67 3.52
N ASP A 65 11.06 -6.67 4.23
CA ASP A 65 11.78 -7.32 5.33
C ASP A 65 13.11 -7.93 4.85
N GLU A 66 13.09 -8.63 3.71
CA GLU A 66 14.28 -9.22 3.11
C GLU A 66 15.29 -8.16 2.66
N PHE A 67 14.83 -7.08 2.06
CA PHE A 67 15.66 -5.95 1.63
C PHE A 67 16.45 -5.37 2.79
N TYR A 68 15.79 -5.10 3.89
CA TYR A 68 16.44 -4.57 5.10
C TYR A 68 17.31 -5.62 5.81
N ALA A 69 16.93 -6.90 5.75
CA ALA A 69 17.75 -7.99 6.31
C ALA A 69 19.11 -8.13 5.61
N HIS A 70 19.18 -7.74 4.34
CA HIS A 70 20.44 -7.69 3.59
C HIS A 70 21.30 -6.46 3.92
N GLY A 71 20.86 -5.60 4.81
CA GLY A 71 21.54 -4.36 5.13
C GLY A 71 21.33 -3.23 4.12
N TYR A 72 20.40 -3.40 3.19
CA TYR A 72 19.99 -2.37 2.25
C TYR A 72 19.06 -1.37 2.92
N TRP A 73 18.89 -0.21 2.32
CA TRP A 73 18.00 0.82 2.85
C TRP A 73 17.41 1.65 1.73
N ALA A 74 16.27 2.25 1.99
CA ALA A 74 15.59 3.17 1.10
C ALA A 74 15.12 4.40 1.89
N ALA A 75 14.89 5.50 1.22
CA ALA A 75 14.47 6.76 1.85
C ALA A 75 13.75 7.66 0.85
N LYS A 76 12.86 8.52 1.35
CA LYS A 76 12.19 9.58 0.59
C LYS A 76 11.20 9.09 -0.47
N GLY A 77 10.78 7.83 -0.41
CA GLY A 77 9.72 7.32 -1.27
C GLY A 77 8.35 7.78 -0.78
N TYR A 78 7.42 7.99 -1.70
CA TYR A 78 6.02 8.31 -1.37
C TYR A 78 5.11 8.02 -2.55
N THR A 79 3.82 7.99 -2.29
CA THR A 79 2.80 7.73 -3.30
C THR A 79 1.87 8.94 -3.41
N ASP A 80 1.73 9.47 -4.63
CA ASP A 80 0.73 10.47 -4.97
C ASP A 80 -0.49 9.79 -5.59
N VAL A 81 -1.64 9.88 -4.95
CA VAL A 81 -2.90 9.44 -5.56
C VAL A 81 -3.40 10.56 -6.47
N ILE A 82 -3.26 10.33 -7.77
CA ILE A 82 -3.63 11.31 -8.80
C ILE A 82 -5.14 11.30 -9.03
N GLU A 83 -5.74 10.09 -9.05
CA GLU A 83 -7.15 9.92 -9.36
C GLU A 83 -7.70 8.66 -8.68
N THR A 84 -8.86 8.78 -8.05
CA THR A 84 -9.66 7.64 -7.62
C THR A 84 -10.58 7.26 -8.78
N GLN A 85 -10.28 6.16 -9.46
CA GLN A 85 -10.98 5.77 -10.69
C GLN A 85 -12.24 4.97 -10.43
N VAL A 86 -12.20 4.08 -9.44
CA VAL A 86 -13.29 3.17 -9.12
C VAL A 86 -13.38 2.98 -7.61
N ILE A 87 -14.60 3.00 -7.09
CA ILE A 87 -14.94 2.44 -5.78
C ILE A 87 -16.21 1.62 -5.99
N GLU A 88 -16.12 0.30 -5.91
CA GLU A 88 -17.20 -0.61 -6.25
C GLU A 88 -17.38 -1.66 -5.16
N GLN A 89 -18.62 -1.87 -4.75
CA GLN A 89 -18.93 -2.95 -3.81
C GLN A 89 -18.76 -4.31 -4.49
N LEU A 90 -18.07 -5.22 -3.80
CA LEU A 90 -17.81 -6.57 -4.31
C LEU A 90 -18.95 -7.53 -3.97
N PRO A 91 -19.13 -8.64 -4.72
CA PRO A 91 -20.17 -9.62 -4.45
C PRO A 91 -20.02 -10.26 -3.07
N ASP A 92 -21.11 -10.30 -2.29
CA ASP A 92 -21.14 -10.86 -0.93
C ASP A 92 -20.81 -12.35 -0.90
N GLU A 93 -21.22 -13.11 -1.93
CA GLU A 93 -20.98 -14.56 -1.98
C GLU A 93 -19.50 -14.92 -1.96
N LYS A 94 -18.67 -14.06 -2.51
CA LYS A 94 -17.23 -14.32 -2.61
C LYS A 94 -16.43 -13.65 -1.49
N TYR A 95 -16.78 -12.41 -1.15
CA TYR A 95 -15.97 -11.57 -0.28
C TYR A 95 -16.61 -11.28 1.07
N GLY A 96 -17.86 -11.73 1.30
CA GLY A 96 -18.65 -11.33 2.44
C GLY A 96 -19.24 -9.93 2.28
N PRO A 97 -20.02 -9.46 3.25
CA PRO A 97 -20.59 -8.12 3.21
C PRO A 97 -19.49 -7.07 3.39
N ASP A 98 -19.75 -5.84 2.95
CA ASP A 98 -18.90 -4.67 3.17
C ASP A 98 -17.47 -4.79 2.60
N ALA A 99 -17.34 -5.45 1.46
CA ALA A 99 -16.09 -5.51 0.71
C ALA A 99 -16.19 -4.62 -0.54
N TYR A 100 -15.09 -3.91 -0.84
CA TYR A 100 -15.02 -2.95 -1.93
C TYR A 100 -13.73 -3.10 -2.72
N ALA A 101 -13.82 -2.97 -4.05
CA ALA A 101 -12.67 -2.73 -4.91
C ALA A 101 -12.42 -1.23 -5.01
N VAL A 102 -11.20 -0.81 -4.76
CA VAL A 102 -10.78 0.58 -4.91
C VAL A 102 -9.64 0.64 -5.91
N GLN A 103 -9.81 1.42 -6.97
CA GLN A 103 -8.79 1.57 -8.01
C GLN A 103 -8.32 3.01 -8.07
N PHE A 104 -7.00 3.18 -8.01
CA PHE A 104 -6.34 4.48 -8.13
C PHE A 104 -5.40 4.51 -9.32
N ARG A 105 -5.29 5.67 -9.93
CA ARG A 105 -4.09 6.03 -10.68
C ARG A 105 -3.17 6.80 -9.74
N ILE A 106 -1.94 6.34 -9.64
CA ILE A 106 -0.95 6.91 -8.73
C ILE A 106 0.33 7.26 -9.47
N ASP A 107 1.05 8.24 -8.96
CA ASP A 107 2.46 8.43 -9.25
C ASP A 107 3.24 7.88 -8.05
N GLU A 108 3.98 6.82 -8.30
CA GLU A 108 4.81 6.19 -7.29
C GLU A 108 6.21 6.78 -7.38
N HIS A 109 6.57 7.54 -6.34
CA HIS A 109 7.90 8.10 -6.19
C HIS A 109 8.76 7.07 -5.47
N VAL A 110 9.44 6.26 -6.26
CA VAL A 110 10.29 5.19 -5.74
C VAL A 110 11.45 5.79 -4.98
N ALA A 111 11.68 5.25 -3.79
CA ALA A 111 12.72 5.73 -2.88
C ALA A 111 14.11 5.71 -3.50
N GLU A 112 14.93 6.68 -3.14
CA GLU A 112 16.38 6.53 -3.29
C GLU A 112 16.88 5.48 -2.31
N GLY A 113 18.02 4.83 -2.59
CA GLY A 113 18.50 3.82 -1.68
C GLY A 113 19.84 3.25 -2.00
N TYR A 114 20.25 2.29 -1.20
CA TYR A 114 21.50 1.58 -1.34
C TYR A 114 21.24 0.07 -1.37
N THR A 115 21.73 -0.57 -2.44
CA THR A 115 21.58 -2.01 -2.66
C THR A 115 22.94 -2.64 -3.00
N SER A 116 22.93 -3.93 -3.34
CA SER A 116 24.13 -4.63 -3.84
C SER A 116 24.74 -3.96 -5.09
N ASN A 117 23.94 -3.18 -5.83
CA ASN A 117 24.38 -2.46 -7.03
C ASN A 117 24.85 -1.02 -6.73
N GLY A 118 25.01 -0.68 -5.45
CA GLY A 118 25.37 0.66 -5.00
C GLY A 118 24.18 1.58 -4.82
N PHE A 119 24.40 2.88 -4.88
CA PHE A 119 23.36 3.88 -4.71
C PHE A 119 22.40 3.89 -5.90
N GLN A 120 21.11 3.89 -5.60
CA GLN A 120 20.02 3.98 -6.57
C GLN A 120 19.32 5.32 -6.42
N GLN A 121 19.13 6.03 -7.54
CA GLN A 121 18.41 7.30 -7.53
C GLN A 121 16.91 7.08 -7.47
N ALA A 122 16.20 8.05 -6.91
CA ALA A 122 14.75 8.06 -6.93
C ALA A 122 14.20 8.13 -8.35
N GLU A 123 13.09 7.44 -8.58
CA GLU A 123 12.40 7.39 -9.88
C GLU A 123 10.91 7.59 -9.66
N VAL A 124 10.18 7.98 -10.72
CA VAL A 124 8.73 8.16 -10.68
C VAL A 124 8.08 7.26 -11.73
N TYR A 125 7.12 6.47 -11.30
CA TYR A 125 6.32 5.60 -12.17
C TYR A 125 4.84 5.91 -12.04
N SER A 126 4.15 6.03 -13.17
CA SER A 126 2.69 6.08 -13.20
C SER A 126 2.13 4.66 -13.20
N THR A 127 1.28 4.37 -12.23
CA THR A 127 0.77 3.03 -11.97
C THR A 127 -0.73 3.09 -11.72
N ILE A 128 -1.44 2.05 -12.13
CA ILE A 128 -2.82 1.79 -11.73
C ILE A 128 -2.78 0.68 -10.70
N VAL A 129 -3.29 0.95 -9.50
CA VAL A 129 -3.37 -0.03 -8.42
C VAL A 129 -4.84 -0.26 -8.06
N GLN A 130 -5.20 -1.53 -7.90
CA GLN A 130 -6.50 -1.93 -7.40
C GLN A 130 -6.31 -2.70 -6.09
N LEU A 131 -7.05 -2.31 -5.07
CA LEU A 131 -7.03 -2.95 -3.76
C LEU A 131 -8.45 -3.39 -3.40
N HIS A 132 -8.58 -4.58 -2.83
CA HIS A 132 -9.83 -5.05 -2.25
C HIS A 132 -9.76 -4.88 -0.75
N ALA A 133 -10.66 -4.06 -0.21
CA ALA A 133 -10.74 -3.78 1.22
C ALA A 133 -12.06 -4.31 1.79
N ARG A 134 -12.00 -4.98 2.94
CA ARG A 134 -13.17 -5.51 3.64
C ARG A 134 -13.27 -4.91 5.03
N TRP A 135 -14.49 -4.47 5.37
CA TRP A 135 -14.85 -4.01 6.70
C TRP A 135 -15.38 -5.21 7.51
N ASP A 136 -14.79 -5.45 8.67
CA ASP A 136 -15.18 -6.58 9.54
C ASP A 136 -16.22 -6.22 10.61
N GLY A 137 -16.76 -5.01 10.56
CA GLY A 137 -17.63 -4.42 11.57
C GLY A 137 -16.92 -3.47 12.53
N THR A 138 -15.57 -3.50 12.55
CA THR A 138 -14.74 -2.69 13.44
C THR A 138 -13.56 -2.04 12.70
N ALA A 139 -12.95 -2.75 11.78
CA ALA A 139 -11.73 -2.32 11.10
C ALA A 139 -11.70 -2.78 9.64
N TRP A 140 -10.87 -2.12 8.86
CA TRP A 140 -10.59 -2.48 7.47
C TRP A 140 -9.43 -3.46 7.36
N HIS A 141 -9.54 -4.40 6.42
CA HIS A 141 -8.49 -5.35 6.05
C HIS A 141 -8.30 -5.32 4.54
N ILE A 142 -7.07 -5.24 4.09
CA ILE A 142 -6.75 -5.37 2.67
C ILE A 142 -6.65 -6.86 2.34
N MET A 143 -7.50 -7.30 1.41
CA MET A 143 -7.72 -8.71 1.08
C MET A 143 -6.93 -9.16 -0.14
N GLU A 144 -6.80 -8.28 -1.11
CA GLU A 144 -6.15 -8.53 -2.39
C GLU A 144 -5.61 -7.23 -2.96
N GLY A 145 -4.66 -7.33 -3.87
CA GLY A 145 -4.16 -6.20 -4.61
C GLY A 145 -3.58 -6.61 -5.94
N ALA A 146 -3.54 -5.67 -6.86
CA ALA A 146 -2.88 -5.81 -8.15
C ALA A 146 -2.43 -4.44 -8.64
N ALA A 147 -1.33 -4.41 -9.36
CA ALA A 147 -0.82 -3.20 -9.95
C ALA A 147 -0.41 -3.46 -11.40
N LYS A 148 -0.58 -2.45 -12.23
CA LYS A 148 -0.14 -2.45 -13.63
C LYS A 148 0.34 -1.06 -13.99
N ASP A 149 1.15 -0.92 -15.04
CA ASP A 149 1.57 0.40 -15.47
C ASP A 149 0.37 1.21 -16.00
N ALA A 150 0.55 2.52 -16.15
CA ALA A 150 -0.54 3.40 -16.60
C ALA A 150 -1.03 3.09 -18.02
N LYS A 151 -0.29 2.28 -18.79
CA LYS A 151 -0.68 1.80 -20.13
C LYS A 151 -1.47 0.49 -20.09
N GLY A 152 -1.67 -0.10 -18.90
CA GLY A 152 -2.41 -1.33 -18.70
C GLY A 152 -1.56 -2.60 -18.73
N ASN A 153 -0.24 -2.50 -18.74
CA ASN A 153 0.65 -3.65 -18.68
C ASN A 153 0.93 -4.02 -17.21
N ALA A 154 0.88 -5.31 -16.92
CA ALA A 154 1.14 -5.83 -15.58
C ALA A 154 2.62 -5.68 -15.16
#